data_109bd9e66ed335cfc5660321a0b8b859
#
_entry.id   109bd9e66ed335cfc5660321a0b8b859
#
_cell.length_a   1.000
_cell.length_b   1.000
_cell.length_c   1.000
_cell.angle_alpha   90.00
_cell.angle_beta   90.00
_cell.angle_gamma   90.00
#
_symmetry.space_group_name_H-M   'P 1'
#
loop_
_entity.id
_entity.type
_entity.pdbx_description
1 polymer ?
#
loop_
_entity_poly.entity_id
_entity_poly.type
_entity_poly.pdbx_seq_one_letter_code
_entity_poly.pdbx_strand_id
1 'polypeptide(L)'
;MSVQTPSAAPASTPRLVLAGITKRYPAVVANSNVSLTVQPGETHAVLGENGAGKSTLMKIIYGAVKPDEGTVSFNGQVVNVRNPQEARALGISMLADLAGAENGGLGLDKSLTLPDVSQRITAKAAEYGLDIDPTRPVHTLSVGEMQRVEIIRSLLTSPKLLILDEP
;
A
#
# COMPACT_ATOMS: atom_id res chain seq x y z
N MET A 1 22.41 -43.17 14.89
CA MET A 1 21.77 -41.88 15.28
C MET A 1 21.42 -41.15 13.98
N SER A 2 20.18 -41.20 13.56
CA SER A 2 19.73 -40.50 12.35
C SER A 2 19.34 -39.07 12.72
N VAL A 3 20.06 -38.13 12.17
CA VAL A 3 19.75 -36.68 12.30
C VAL A 3 18.61 -36.38 11.34
N GLN A 4 17.40 -36.14 11.88
CA GLN A 4 16.29 -35.62 11.11
C GLN A 4 16.57 -34.15 10.82
N THR A 5 16.80 -33.82 9.56
CA THR A 5 16.79 -32.45 9.06
C THR A 5 15.38 -31.88 9.24
N PRO A 6 15.19 -30.71 9.85
CA PRO A 6 13.86 -30.10 9.95
C PRO A 6 13.34 -29.85 8.55
N SER A 7 12.15 -30.39 8.24
CA SER A 7 11.42 -30.12 7.01
C SER A 7 11.17 -28.61 6.93
N ALA A 8 11.71 -27.98 5.90
CA ALA A 8 11.39 -26.58 5.58
C ALA A 8 9.87 -26.49 5.36
N ALA A 9 9.20 -25.62 6.11
CA ALA A 9 7.80 -25.30 5.88
C ALA A 9 7.64 -24.89 4.39
N PRO A 10 6.52 -25.23 3.74
CA PRO A 10 6.30 -24.87 2.33
C PRO A 10 6.45 -23.36 2.21
N ALA A 11 7.35 -22.92 1.33
CA ALA A 11 7.61 -21.51 1.08
C ALA A 11 6.29 -20.83 0.70
N SER A 12 5.81 -19.94 1.55
CA SER A 12 4.58 -19.17 1.28
C SER A 12 4.78 -18.38 -0.01
N THR A 13 3.77 -18.35 -0.88
CA THR A 13 3.81 -17.53 -2.10
C THR A 13 4.04 -16.07 -1.70
N PRO A 14 5.07 -15.40 -2.21
CA PRO A 14 5.34 -14.01 -1.90
C PRO A 14 4.13 -13.11 -2.19
N ARG A 15 3.91 -12.12 -1.33
CA ARG A 15 2.86 -11.13 -1.50
C ARG A 15 3.14 -10.21 -2.69
N LEU A 16 4.38 -9.71 -2.75
CA LEU A 16 4.87 -8.83 -3.80
C LEU A 16 6.26 -9.28 -4.22
N VAL A 17 6.51 -9.30 -5.52
CA VAL A 17 7.85 -9.45 -6.08
C VAL A 17 8.06 -8.38 -7.15
N LEU A 18 9.09 -7.59 -6.97
CA LEU A 18 9.64 -6.72 -8.00
C LEU A 18 10.89 -7.38 -8.55
N ALA A 19 11.01 -7.49 -9.86
CA ALA A 19 12.17 -8.10 -10.51
C ALA A 19 12.72 -7.15 -11.57
N GLY A 20 13.91 -6.58 -11.30
CA GLY A 20 14.65 -5.75 -12.23
C GLY A 20 13.96 -4.43 -12.60
N ILE A 21 13.20 -3.84 -11.69
CA ILE A 21 12.46 -2.59 -11.95
C ILE A 21 13.42 -1.46 -12.28
N THR A 22 13.24 -0.90 -13.47
CA THR A 22 13.98 0.29 -13.93
C THR A 22 12.99 1.36 -14.37
N LYS A 23 13.23 2.59 -13.93
CA LYS A 23 12.49 3.78 -14.34
C LYS A 23 13.43 4.93 -14.65
N ARG A 24 13.33 5.44 -15.88
CA ARG A 24 14.10 6.58 -16.37
C ARG A 24 13.19 7.77 -16.64
N TYR A 25 13.64 8.92 -16.25
CA TYR A 25 13.09 10.21 -16.67
C TYR A 25 14.14 10.96 -17.50
N PRO A 26 13.79 12.00 -18.26
CA PRO A 26 14.72 12.65 -19.19
C PRO A 26 16.07 13.07 -18.58
N ALA A 27 16.08 13.45 -17.29
CA ALA A 27 17.27 13.95 -16.61
C ALA A 27 17.81 13.02 -15.51
N VAL A 28 17.10 11.91 -15.19
CA VAL A 28 17.47 11.06 -14.04
C VAL A 28 16.98 9.62 -14.20
N VAL A 29 17.78 8.67 -13.73
CA VAL A 29 17.36 7.29 -13.55
C VAL A 29 16.85 7.17 -12.10
N ALA A 30 15.53 7.15 -11.93
CA ALA A 30 14.90 7.08 -10.61
C ALA A 30 15.04 5.71 -9.95
N ASN A 31 14.93 4.64 -10.74
CA ASN A 31 15.16 3.26 -10.28
C ASN A 31 16.00 2.54 -11.32
N SER A 32 16.97 1.75 -10.90
CA SER A 32 17.87 0.98 -11.77
C SER A 32 17.96 -0.45 -11.28
N ASN A 33 17.37 -1.38 -12.01
CA ASN A 33 17.40 -2.82 -11.75
C ASN A 33 17.01 -3.20 -10.30
N VAL A 34 15.98 -2.55 -9.75
CA VAL A 34 15.54 -2.75 -8.36
C VAL A 34 14.74 -4.05 -8.25
N SER A 35 15.15 -4.92 -7.33
CA SER A 35 14.44 -6.15 -7.00
C SER A 35 14.09 -6.16 -5.52
N LEU A 36 12.87 -6.61 -5.20
CA LEU A 36 12.32 -6.64 -3.85
C LEU A 36 11.34 -7.80 -3.74
N THR A 37 11.38 -8.51 -2.62
CA THR A 37 10.38 -9.54 -2.31
C THR A 37 9.79 -9.28 -0.93
N VAL A 38 8.47 -9.26 -0.83
CA VAL A 38 7.72 -9.06 0.43
C VAL A 38 6.83 -10.27 0.66
N GLN A 39 6.92 -10.86 1.85
CA GLN A 39 6.11 -12.00 2.25
C GLN A 39 4.76 -11.55 2.84
N PRO A 40 3.74 -12.43 2.88
CA PRO A 40 2.52 -12.16 3.64
C PRO A 40 2.82 -11.92 5.11
N GLY A 41 2.25 -10.85 5.70
CA GLY A 41 2.46 -10.49 7.11
C GLY A 41 3.80 -9.81 7.41
N GLU A 42 4.63 -9.55 6.39
CA GLU A 42 5.90 -8.86 6.54
C GLU A 42 5.71 -7.33 6.52
N THR A 43 6.43 -6.63 7.40
CA THR A 43 6.63 -5.18 7.31
C THR A 43 7.99 -4.91 6.70
N HIS A 44 8.02 -4.24 5.55
CA HIS A 44 9.24 -3.97 4.80
C HIS A 44 9.48 -2.46 4.68
N ALA A 45 10.60 -1.99 5.23
CA ALA A 45 11.00 -0.59 5.15
C ALA A 45 11.93 -0.36 3.95
N VAL A 46 11.57 0.59 3.09
CA VAL A 46 12.41 1.04 1.98
C VAL A 46 13.13 2.33 2.39
N LEU A 47 14.43 2.22 2.63
CA LEU A 47 15.26 3.33 3.10
C LEU A 47 16.07 3.93 1.94
N GLY A 48 16.36 5.21 2.02
CA GLY A 48 17.17 5.94 1.04
C GLY A 48 17.04 7.44 1.22
N GLU A 49 17.97 8.19 0.66
CA GLU A 49 17.95 9.66 0.66
C GLU A 49 16.75 10.23 -0.11
N ASN A 50 16.47 11.53 0.09
CA ASN A 50 15.46 12.22 -0.69
C ASN A 50 15.89 12.23 -2.17
N GLY A 51 14.94 11.93 -3.06
CA GLY A 51 15.24 11.78 -4.48
C GLY A 51 15.79 10.40 -4.89
N ALA A 52 16.01 9.46 -3.97
CA ALA A 52 16.53 8.11 -4.29
C ALA A 52 15.53 7.20 -5.05
N GLY A 53 14.39 7.72 -5.51
CA GLY A 53 13.41 6.94 -6.28
C GLY A 53 12.42 6.12 -5.47
N LYS A 54 12.38 6.27 -4.13
CA LYS A 54 11.46 5.53 -3.25
C LYS A 54 10.00 5.72 -3.67
N SER A 55 9.53 6.96 -3.72
CA SER A 55 8.14 7.26 -4.11
C SER A 55 7.84 6.86 -5.56
N THR A 56 8.84 6.87 -6.45
CA THR A 56 8.68 6.33 -7.81
C THR A 56 8.42 4.83 -7.78
N LEU A 57 9.15 4.08 -6.95
CA LEU A 57 8.96 2.65 -6.79
C LEU A 57 7.57 2.34 -6.21
N MET A 58 7.12 3.09 -5.19
CA MET A 58 5.78 2.95 -4.61
C MET A 58 4.70 3.23 -5.65
N LYS A 59 4.85 4.30 -6.45
CA LYS A 59 3.93 4.64 -7.55
C LYS A 59 3.90 3.58 -8.65
N ILE A 60 4.99 2.86 -8.90
CA ILE A 60 5.03 1.72 -9.84
C ILE A 60 4.19 0.56 -9.30
N ILE A 61 4.34 0.20 -8.03
CA ILE A 61 3.55 -0.87 -7.39
C ILE A 61 2.05 -0.52 -7.42
N TYR A 62 1.72 0.76 -7.20
CA TYR A 62 0.34 1.26 -7.18
C TYR A 62 -0.24 1.57 -8.56
N GLY A 63 0.55 1.39 -9.64
CA GLY A 63 0.09 1.60 -11.02
C GLY A 63 -0.06 3.05 -11.44
N ALA A 64 0.43 4.01 -10.64
CA ALA A 64 0.45 5.43 -11.00
C ALA A 64 1.60 5.78 -11.96
N VAL A 65 2.66 4.96 -11.99
CA VAL A 65 3.80 5.10 -12.88
C VAL A 65 4.10 3.73 -13.52
N LYS A 66 4.34 3.71 -14.83
CA LYS A 66 4.75 2.48 -15.53
C LYS A 66 6.27 2.35 -15.48
N PRO A 67 6.83 1.19 -15.10
CA PRO A 67 8.26 0.92 -15.23
C PRO A 67 8.66 0.83 -16.70
N ASP A 68 9.91 1.13 -17.01
CA ASP A 68 10.46 0.98 -18.36
C ASP A 68 10.98 -0.45 -18.58
N GLU A 69 11.48 -1.09 -17.51
CA GLU A 69 11.95 -2.48 -17.50
C GLU A 69 11.55 -3.17 -16.20
N GLY A 70 11.58 -4.49 -16.21
CA GLY A 70 11.27 -5.32 -15.06
C GLY A 70 9.80 -5.73 -14.99
N THR A 71 9.48 -6.51 -13.96
CA THR A 71 8.13 -7.05 -13.75
C THR A 71 7.69 -6.89 -12.30
N VAL A 72 6.39 -6.74 -12.13
CA VAL A 72 5.72 -6.74 -10.82
C VAL A 72 4.88 -8.01 -10.73
N SER A 73 5.06 -8.78 -9.67
CA SER A 73 4.20 -9.93 -9.37
C SER A 73 3.49 -9.72 -8.04
N PHE A 74 2.22 -10.06 -7.98
CA PHE A 74 1.39 -9.97 -6.78
C PHE A 74 0.69 -11.30 -6.53
N ASN A 75 0.82 -11.87 -5.32
CA ASN A 75 0.33 -13.19 -4.97
C ASN A 75 0.81 -14.28 -5.96
N GLY A 76 2.06 -14.23 -6.38
CA GLY A 76 2.66 -15.19 -7.30
C GLY A 76 2.29 -15.05 -8.78
N GLN A 77 1.49 -14.05 -9.14
CA GLN A 77 1.11 -13.77 -10.53
C GLN A 77 1.72 -12.48 -11.03
N VAL A 78 2.28 -12.48 -12.22
CA VAL A 78 2.76 -11.25 -12.87
C VAL A 78 1.54 -10.37 -13.18
N VAL A 79 1.59 -9.13 -12.72
CA VAL A 79 0.52 -8.16 -12.89
C VAL A 79 1.01 -6.95 -13.67
N ASN A 80 0.14 -6.37 -14.49
CA ASN A 80 0.40 -5.13 -15.19
C ASN A 80 -0.63 -4.09 -14.72
N VAL A 81 -0.36 -3.52 -13.55
CA VAL A 81 -1.24 -2.51 -12.95
C VAL A 81 -1.07 -1.19 -13.72
N ARG A 82 -2.16 -0.70 -14.30
CA ARG A 82 -2.15 0.48 -15.19
C ARG A 82 -2.62 1.76 -14.53
N ASN A 83 -3.31 1.61 -13.40
CA ASN A 83 -3.89 2.73 -12.66
C ASN A 83 -4.20 2.30 -11.22
N PRO A 84 -4.39 3.28 -10.31
CA PRO A 84 -4.72 3.01 -8.91
C PRO A 84 -6.01 2.22 -8.67
N GLN A 85 -6.96 2.23 -9.60
CA GLN A 85 -8.20 1.45 -9.46
C GLN A 85 -7.92 -0.04 -9.61
N GLU A 86 -7.09 -0.43 -10.58
CA GLU A 86 -6.64 -1.82 -10.75
C GLU A 86 -5.82 -2.30 -9.54
N ALA A 87 -4.95 -1.44 -8.98
CA ALA A 87 -4.20 -1.73 -7.76
C ALA A 87 -5.15 -2.05 -6.59
N ARG A 88 -6.15 -1.19 -6.36
CA ARG A 88 -7.15 -1.40 -5.30
C ARG A 88 -7.97 -2.68 -5.53
N ALA A 89 -8.33 -3.00 -6.77
CA ALA A 89 -9.04 -4.24 -7.10
C ALA A 89 -8.22 -5.50 -6.76
N LEU A 90 -6.89 -5.43 -6.85
CA LEU A 90 -5.99 -6.49 -6.40
C LEU A 90 -5.81 -6.53 -4.88
N GLY A 91 -6.25 -5.50 -4.16
CA GLY A 91 -6.08 -5.35 -2.71
C GLY A 91 -4.78 -4.62 -2.33
N ILE A 92 -4.25 -3.77 -3.22
CA ILE A 92 -3.12 -2.89 -2.93
C ILE A 92 -3.68 -1.51 -2.59
N SER A 93 -3.37 -0.99 -1.40
CA SER A 93 -3.69 0.38 -0.98
C SER A 93 -2.41 1.18 -0.79
N MET A 94 -2.46 2.46 -1.09
CA MET A 94 -1.35 3.39 -0.89
C MET A 94 -1.85 4.63 -0.15
N LEU A 95 -1.16 4.94 0.94
CA LEU A 95 -1.25 6.20 1.64
C LEU A 95 -0.06 7.05 1.17
N ALA A 96 -0.34 8.09 0.42
CA ALA A 96 0.63 9.10 0.03
C ALA A 96 0.35 10.39 0.80
N ASP A 97 1.33 11.28 0.88
CA ASP A 97 1.20 12.59 1.53
C ASP A 97 -0.09 13.31 1.10
N LEU A 98 -0.80 13.86 2.09
CA LEU A 98 -2.13 14.49 1.98
C LEU A 98 -2.23 15.57 0.89
N ALA A 99 -1.10 16.14 0.44
CA ALA A 99 -1.07 17.18 -0.58
C ALA A 99 -1.46 16.71 -2.01
N GLY A 100 -1.54 15.40 -2.24
CA GLY A 100 -1.83 14.79 -3.55
C GLY A 100 -3.05 13.87 -3.60
N ALA A 101 -3.82 13.77 -2.50
CA ALA A 101 -5.00 12.91 -2.44
C ALA A 101 -6.18 13.53 -3.20
N GLU A 102 -6.11 13.54 -4.51
CA GLU A 102 -7.28 13.80 -5.35
C GLU A 102 -8.34 12.71 -5.10
N ASN A 103 -9.42 13.09 -4.44
CA ASN A 103 -10.81 12.61 -4.51
C ASN A 103 -11.09 11.20 -5.11
N GLY A 104 -10.32 10.21 -4.76
CA GLY A 104 -10.75 8.83 -4.94
C GLY A 104 -11.67 8.48 -3.78
N GLY A 105 -12.99 8.39 -4.02
CA GLY A 105 -13.96 8.02 -3.00
C GLY A 105 -13.48 6.83 -2.16
N LEU A 106 -14.03 6.69 -0.94
CA LEU A 106 -13.66 5.70 0.09
C LEU A 106 -13.53 4.24 -0.40
N GLY A 107 -13.83 3.94 -1.68
CA GLY A 107 -13.86 2.57 -2.19
C GLY A 107 -14.91 1.70 -1.49
N LEU A 108 -15.72 2.32 -0.63
CA LEU A 108 -16.83 1.67 0.04
C LEU A 108 -18.04 1.59 -0.89
N ASP A 109 -18.86 0.58 -0.67
CA ASP A 109 -20.12 0.42 -1.37
C ASP A 109 -20.98 1.69 -1.21
N LYS A 110 -21.41 2.26 -2.32
CA LYS A 110 -22.25 3.47 -2.36
C LYS A 110 -23.62 3.27 -1.70
N SER A 111 -23.99 2.05 -1.37
CA SER A 111 -25.22 1.70 -0.64
C SER A 111 -25.13 1.91 0.87
N LEU A 112 -23.93 2.14 1.43
CA LEU A 112 -23.74 2.32 2.86
C LEU A 112 -24.28 3.66 3.34
N THR A 113 -25.00 3.63 4.46
CA THR A 113 -25.47 4.84 5.15
C THR A 113 -24.33 5.45 6.00
N LEU A 114 -24.46 6.74 6.36
CA LEU A 114 -23.48 7.39 7.25
C LEU A 114 -23.30 6.65 8.60
N PRO A 115 -24.36 6.15 9.26
CA PRO A 115 -24.22 5.34 10.47
C PRO A 115 -23.40 4.06 10.23
N ASP A 116 -23.63 3.35 9.11
CA ASP A 116 -22.87 2.13 8.77
C ASP A 116 -21.38 2.43 8.60
N VAL A 117 -21.07 3.53 7.92
CA VAL A 117 -19.67 3.98 7.72
C VAL A 117 -19.03 4.33 9.05
N SER A 118 -19.72 5.08 9.91
CA SER A 118 -19.22 5.46 11.25
C SER A 118 -18.96 4.23 12.11
N GLN A 119 -19.86 3.24 12.11
CA GLN A 119 -19.66 1.98 12.84
C GLN A 119 -18.44 1.21 12.35
N ARG A 120 -18.23 1.13 11.03
CA ARG A 120 -17.06 0.47 10.43
C ARG A 120 -15.76 1.19 10.78
N ILE A 121 -15.76 2.52 10.76
CA ILE A 121 -14.60 3.33 11.17
C ILE A 121 -14.26 3.05 12.63
N THR A 122 -15.25 3.10 13.54
CA THR A 122 -15.04 2.84 14.96
C THR A 122 -14.51 1.44 15.22
N ALA A 123 -15.08 0.42 14.59
CA ALA A 123 -14.62 -0.96 14.72
C ALA A 123 -13.18 -1.14 14.23
N LYS A 124 -12.85 -0.54 13.07
CA LYS A 124 -11.52 -0.64 12.50
C LYS A 124 -10.49 0.16 13.31
N ALA A 125 -10.86 1.34 13.81
CA ALA A 125 -10.02 2.13 14.71
C ALA A 125 -9.69 1.36 16.00
N ALA A 126 -10.68 0.71 16.62
CA ALA A 126 -10.48 -0.12 17.81
C ALA A 126 -9.56 -1.32 17.52
N GLU A 127 -9.71 -2.00 16.39
CA GLU A 127 -8.86 -3.13 15.97
C GLU A 127 -7.37 -2.76 15.92
N TYR A 128 -7.06 -1.54 15.50
CA TYR A 128 -5.68 -1.05 15.35
C TYR A 128 -5.22 -0.11 16.48
N GLY A 129 -6.03 0.07 17.52
CA GLY A 129 -5.69 0.95 18.65
C GLY A 129 -5.59 2.43 18.28
N LEU A 130 -6.31 2.87 17.24
CA LEU A 130 -6.34 4.25 16.79
C LEU A 130 -7.53 4.99 17.43
N ASP A 131 -7.24 6.13 18.04
CA ASP A 131 -8.27 7.00 18.62
C ASP A 131 -8.80 7.95 17.52
N ILE A 132 -10.03 7.69 17.07
CA ILE A 132 -10.72 8.44 16.01
C ILE A 132 -12.20 8.59 16.39
N ASP A 133 -12.68 9.84 16.40
CA ASP A 133 -14.10 10.14 16.46
C ASP A 133 -14.66 10.33 15.04
N PRO A 134 -15.47 9.36 14.53
CA PRO A 134 -16.01 9.42 13.17
C PRO A 134 -17.05 10.52 12.95
N THR A 135 -17.48 11.21 14.02
CA THR A 135 -18.50 12.27 13.95
C THR A 135 -17.89 13.65 13.80
N ARG A 136 -16.58 13.81 14.05
CA ARG A 136 -15.90 15.10 13.97
C ARG A 136 -15.74 15.57 12.51
N PRO A 137 -16.06 16.84 12.24
CA PRO A 137 -15.82 17.42 10.91
C PRO A 137 -14.33 17.45 10.58
N VAL A 138 -13.97 17.04 9.34
CA VAL A 138 -12.56 16.89 8.91
C VAL A 138 -11.75 18.19 9.08
N HIS A 139 -12.37 19.36 8.85
CA HIS A 139 -11.70 20.67 8.99
C HIS A 139 -11.33 21.02 10.43
N THR A 140 -11.79 20.27 11.43
CA THR A 140 -11.44 20.46 12.85
C THR A 140 -10.31 19.54 13.31
N LEU A 141 -9.82 18.66 12.44
CA LEU A 141 -8.79 17.68 12.76
C LEU A 141 -7.39 18.30 12.67
N SER A 142 -6.54 17.96 13.61
CA SER A 142 -5.10 18.22 13.49
C SER A 142 -4.47 17.36 12.39
N VAL A 143 -3.26 17.69 11.95
CA VAL A 143 -2.52 16.93 10.93
C VAL A 143 -2.39 15.44 11.35
N GLY A 144 -2.02 15.17 12.61
CA GLY A 144 -1.90 13.81 13.10
C GLY A 144 -3.23 13.05 13.18
N GLU A 145 -4.36 13.74 13.42
CA GLU A 145 -5.68 13.12 13.36
C GLU A 145 -6.09 12.84 11.91
N MET A 146 -5.78 13.74 10.98
CA MET A 146 -6.02 13.50 9.54
C MET A 146 -5.23 12.30 9.03
N GLN A 147 -3.96 12.13 9.43
CA GLN A 147 -3.17 10.94 9.09
C GLN A 147 -3.83 9.65 9.61
N ARG A 148 -4.32 9.64 10.85
CA ARG A 148 -5.04 8.47 11.39
C ARG A 148 -6.31 8.15 10.60
N VAL A 149 -7.07 9.17 10.20
CA VAL A 149 -8.27 9.00 9.36
C VAL A 149 -7.90 8.38 8.01
N GLU A 150 -6.82 8.85 7.35
CA GLU A 150 -6.38 8.29 6.07
C GLU A 150 -5.87 6.84 6.21
N ILE A 151 -5.19 6.51 7.32
CA ILE A 151 -4.80 5.13 7.61
C ILE A 151 -6.06 4.24 7.73
N ILE A 152 -7.05 4.64 8.55
CA ILE A 152 -8.30 3.89 8.71
C ILE A 152 -9.02 3.77 7.37
N ARG A 153 -9.10 4.84 6.59
CA ARG A 153 -9.70 4.83 5.26
C ARG A 153 -9.08 3.76 4.36
N SER A 154 -7.75 3.66 4.38
CA SER A 154 -7.02 2.63 3.63
C SER A 154 -7.32 1.22 4.14
N LEU A 155 -7.43 1.05 5.47
CA LEU A 155 -7.70 -0.23 6.13
C LEU A 155 -9.16 -0.72 5.98
N LEU A 156 -10.13 0.20 5.77
CA LEU A 156 -11.53 -0.16 5.54
C LEU A 156 -11.75 -1.04 4.30
N THR A 157 -10.84 -0.94 3.32
CA THR A 157 -10.87 -1.80 2.12
C THR A 157 -10.23 -3.17 2.34
N SER A 158 -9.78 -3.48 3.56
CA SER A 158 -9.08 -4.72 3.92
C SER A 158 -7.95 -5.07 2.94
N PRO A 159 -6.97 -4.20 2.76
CA PRO A 159 -5.93 -4.39 1.77
C PRO A 159 -5.05 -5.60 2.10
N LYS A 160 -4.56 -6.27 1.07
CA LYS A 160 -3.57 -7.34 1.16
C LYS A 160 -2.14 -6.78 1.24
N LEU A 161 -1.95 -5.57 0.73
CA LEU A 161 -0.70 -4.80 0.80
C LEU A 161 -1.05 -3.34 1.05
N LEU A 162 -0.46 -2.76 2.09
CA LEU A 162 -0.54 -1.34 2.41
C LEU A 162 0.82 -0.69 2.17
N ILE A 163 0.85 0.34 1.36
CA ILE A 163 2.03 1.16 1.07
C ILE A 163 1.88 2.48 1.82
N LEU A 164 2.90 2.84 2.59
CA LEU A 164 3.02 4.12 3.27
C LEU A 164 4.19 4.88 2.62
N ASP A 165 3.89 5.98 1.91
CA ASP A 165 4.88 6.81 1.24
C ASP A 165 4.87 8.19 1.90
N GLU A 166 5.88 8.45 2.74
CA GLU A 166 6.04 9.68 3.54
C GLU A 166 4.77 10.06 4.34
N PRO A 167 4.27 9.15 5.21
CA PRO A 167 3.01 9.34 5.93
C PRO A 167 3.10 10.41 7.03
#